data_5f15b978ae98ca7958eb5bf511e55558
#
_entry.id   5f15b978ae98ca7958eb5bf511e55558
#
_cell.length_a   1.000
_cell.length_b   1.000
_cell.length_c   1.000
_cell.angle_alpha   90.00
_cell.angle_beta   90.00
_cell.angle_gamma   90.00
#
_symmetry.space_group_name_H-M   'P 1'
#
loop_
_entity.id
_entity.type
_entity.pdbx_description
1 polymer ?
#
loop_
_entity_poly.entity_id
_entity_poly.type
_entity_poly.pdbx_seq_one_letter_code
_entity_poly.pdbx_strand_id
1 'polypeptide(L)'
;MNLYTKVDIPATNFKIDYSSRLAFFGSCFADNISAQFAERKFKVMANPFGTVYNPISLASQAKAIAEGKVFKDKDVFKDERCDGLWHCWSAHSSLSAHTREECIDKLNAATELARDFLQKADVVFVTLGTSFVYFLKGNGEPVSNCHRQDPNLFTRRMISVEEATDAIREIVASIRLLNPNASIILTVSPLRHMSDGAHNNTLSKATLQLAINNVLLEIATVATLPRNDNVSRVSAGDFIEYFPSYEIVMDELRDYRFYESDMVHLSRTAEEYIFERMADTYCSEITRGHIAKVEKFLKGARHRIQDESSPAAQDFLKKINAQAAQLETEIPGLNLSDEKRPVK
;
A
#
# COMPACT_ATOMS: atom_id res chain seq x y z
N MET A 1 19.07 30.68 -8.19
CA MET A 1 17.59 30.81 -8.08
C MET A 1 17.00 29.44 -7.90
N ASN A 2 16.26 29.21 -6.83
CA ASN A 2 15.57 27.94 -6.66
C ASN A 2 14.24 28.03 -7.41
N LEU A 3 14.05 27.15 -8.41
CA LEU A 3 12.86 27.20 -9.31
C LEU A 3 11.79 26.16 -8.95
N TYR A 4 11.92 25.53 -7.79
CA TYR A 4 11.01 24.49 -7.38
C TYR A 4 10.84 24.52 -5.85
N THR A 5 9.63 24.16 -5.39
CA THR A 5 9.30 24.12 -3.97
C THR A 5 9.46 22.69 -3.47
N LYS A 6 10.42 22.49 -2.57
CA LYS A 6 10.60 21.17 -1.93
C LYS A 6 9.66 21.04 -0.73
N VAL A 7 8.98 19.93 -0.64
CA VAL A 7 8.15 19.56 0.52
C VAL A 7 9.08 19.06 1.63
N ASP A 8 9.01 19.68 2.79
CA ASP A 8 9.76 19.22 3.95
C ASP A 8 9.08 18.00 4.58
N ILE A 9 9.85 16.95 4.78
CA ILE A 9 9.39 15.72 5.42
C ILE A 9 10.16 15.59 6.74
N PRO A 10 9.47 15.52 7.90
CA PRO A 10 10.14 15.35 9.18
C PRO A 10 10.99 14.07 9.22
N ALA A 11 12.08 14.12 9.99
CA ALA A 11 12.90 12.94 10.22
C ALA A 11 12.10 11.87 10.98
N THR A 12 12.21 10.63 10.55
CA THR A 12 11.57 9.49 11.19
C THR A 12 12.47 8.84 12.25
N ASN A 13 11.86 8.19 13.22
CA ASN A 13 12.56 7.48 14.30
C ASN A 13 12.87 6.01 13.99
N PHE A 14 12.45 5.51 12.83
CA PHE A 14 12.75 4.15 12.37
C PHE A 14 13.42 4.17 10.99
N LYS A 15 13.97 3.04 10.59
CA LYS A 15 14.56 2.89 9.25
C LYS A 15 14.14 1.57 8.63
N ILE A 16 13.96 1.63 7.32
CA ILE A 16 13.65 0.49 6.45
C ILE A 16 14.94 -0.01 5.82
N ASP A 17 15.11 -1.33 5.79
CA ASP A 17 16.16 -2.04 5.06
C ASP A 17 15.60 -3.31 4.39
N TYR A 18 16.47 -4.13 3.81
CA TYR A 18 16.07 -5.35 3.10
C TYR A 18 15.57 -6.48 4.01
N SER A 19 15.78 -6.39 5.34
CA SER A 19 15.19 -7.32 6.29
C SER A 19 13.73 -6.95 6.60
N SER A 20 13.36 -5.68 6.44
CA SER A 20 12.05 -5.13 6.75
C SER A 20 10.93 -5.73 5.90
N ARG A 21 9.79 -5.99 6.53
CA ARG A 21 8.55 -6.47 5.91
C ARG A 21 7.59 -5.29 5.78
N LEU A 22 7.23 -4.95 4.55
CA LEU A 22 6.44 -3.76 4.23
C LEU A 22 5.05 -4.18 3.76
N ALA A 23 4.02 -3.73 4.46
CA ALA A 23 2.62 -3.94 4.06
C ALA A 23 2.04 -2.64 3.49
N PHE A 24 1.34 -2.74 2.35
CA PHE A 24 0.71 -1.60 1.69
C PHE A 24 -0.78 -1.85 1.54
N PHE A 25 -1.58 -0.87 1.96
CA PHE A 25 -3.04 -0.92 1.87
C PHE A 25 -3.59 0.37 1.27
N GLY A 26 -4.63 0.25 0.46
CA GLY A 26 -5.40 1.40 0.00
C GLY A 26 -5.55 1.49 -1.52
N SER A 27 -5.39 2.71 -2.06
CA SER A 27 -5.65 3.02 -3.45
C SER A 27 -4.63 2.40 -4.43
N CYS A 28 -4.89 2.52 -5.74
CA CYS A 28 -3.95 2.10 -6.78
C CYS A 28 -2.56 2.75 -6.65
N PHE A 29 -2.47 3.92 -6.01
CA PHE A 29 -1.19 4.51 -5.67
C PHE A 29 -0.39 3.64 -4.67
N ALA A 30 -1.07 2.97 -3.72
CA ALA A 30 -0.41 2.00 -2.84
C ALA A 30 0.16 0.82 -3.65
N ASP A 31 -0.58 0.32 -4.65
CA ASP A 31 -0.09 -0.75 -5.54
C ASP A 31 1.14 -0.28 -6.32
N ASN A 32 1.11 0.93 -6.90
CA ASN A 32 2.22 1.46 -7.69
C ASN A 32 3.49 1.65 -6.82
N ILE A 33 3.36 2.24 -5.65
CA ILE A 33 4.51 2.44 -4.74
C ILE A 33 5.01 1.10 -4.18
N SER A 34 4.12 0.19 -3.82
CA SER A 34 4.52 -1.15 -3.39
C SER A 34 5.30 -1.90 -4.46
N ALA A 35 4.91 -1.73 -5.74
CA ALA A 35 5.63 -2.28 -6.88
C ALA A 35 7.05 -1.69 -7.00
N GLN A 36 7.24 -0.38 -6.74
CA GLN A 36 8.58 0.23 -6.72
C GLN A 36 9.50 -0.43 -5.67
N PHE A 37 8.97 -0.76 -4.48
CA PHE A 37 9.72 -1.51 -3.46
C PHE A 37 9.96 -2.96 -3.87
N ALA A 38 8.93 -3.66 -4.37
CA ALA A 38 9.02 -5.07 -4.80
C ALA A 38 9.98 -5.25 -5.98
N GLU A 39 9.96 -4.35 -6.97
CA GLU A 39 10.90 -4.35 -8.11
C GLU A 39 12.35 -4.25 -7.65
N ARG A 40 12.61 -3.60 -6.51
CA ARG A 40 13.92 -3.47 -5.85
C ARG A 40 14.17 -4.56 -4.81
N LYS A 41 13.32 -5.61 -4.79
CA LYS A 41 13.48 -6.82 -3.98
C LYS A 41 13.30 -6.63 -2.47
N PHE A 42 12.57 -5.60 -2.04
CA PHE A 42 12.08 -5.53 -0.66
C PHE A 42 10.97 -6.57 -0.43
N LYS A 43 10.76 -6.96 0.83
CA LYS A 43 9.69 -7.90 1.22
C LYS A 43 8.37 -7.15 1.34
N VAL A 44 7.50 -7.29 0.35
CA VAL A 44 6.28 -6.50 0.20
C VAL A 44 5.05 -7.40 0.19
N MET A 45 3.99 -6.96 0.86
CA MET A 45 2.61 -7.39 0.64
C MET A 45 1.76 -6.15 0.33
N ALA A 46 0.94 -6.22 -0.71
CA ALA A 46 0.06 -5.12 -1.11
C ALA A 46 -1.37 -5.60 -1.29
N ASN A 47 -2.32 -4.83 -0.79
CA ASN A 47 -3.75 -4.94 -1.03
C ASN A 47 -4.29 -6.39 -1.12
N PRO A 48 -4.22 -7.19 -0.06
CA PRO A 48 -4.60 -8.61 -0.10
C PRO A 48 -6.07 -8.83 -0.51
N PHE A 49 -6.96 -7.89 -0.21
CA PHE A 49 -8.35 -7.88 -0.70
C PHE A 49 -8.54 -7.07 -2.00
N GLY A 50 -7.44 -6.68 -2.64
CA GLY A 50 -7.42 -5.77 -3.78
C GLY A 50 -7.55 -4.30 -3.38
N THR A 51 -7.44 -3.43 -4.38
CA THR A 51 -7.40 -1.97 -4.22
C THR A 51 -8.66 -1.43 -3.55
N VAL A 52 -8.50 -0.57 -2.55
CA VAL A 52 -9.57 0.13 -1.82
C VAL A 52 -9.25 1.61 -1.70
N TYR A 53 -10.25 2.46 -1.93
CA TYR A 53 -10.00 3.91 -2.05
C TYR A 53 -10.41 4.71 -0.82
N ASN A 54 -11.40 4.25 -0.05
CA ASN A 54 -12.00 5.01 1.05
C ASN A 54 -11.68 4.41 2.43
N PRO A 55 -11.60 5.23 3.48
CA PRO A 55 -11.19 4.76 4.79
C PRO A 55 -12.18 3.79 5.45
N ILE A 56 -13.49 3.90 5.21
CA ILE A 56 -14.49 3.01 5.84
C ILE A 56 -14.37 1.58 5.32
N SER A 57 -14.26 1.42 4.00
CA SER A 57 -14.06 0.09 3.41
C SER A 57 -12.71 -0.51 3.83
N LEU A 58 -11.66 0.32 3.92
CA LEU A 58 -10.35 -0.13 4.38
C LEU A 58 -10.37 -0.54 5.86
N ALA A 59 -11.09 0.20 6.72
CA ALA A 59 -11.29 -0.16 8.13
C ALA A 59 -11.99 -1.52 8.25
N SER A 60 -13.04 -1.75 7.45
CA SER A 60 -13.74 -3.04 7.42
C SER A 60 -12.82 -4.19 7.02
N GLN A 61 -11.92 -3.99 6.05
CA GLN A 61 -10.92 -4.99 5.66
C GLN A 61 -9.87 -5.20 6.75
N ALA A 62 -9.32 -4.12 7.32
CA ALA A 62 -8.34 -4.21 8.41
C ALA A 62 -8.89 -4.97 9.62
N LYS A 63 -10.14 -4.70 9.99
CA LYS A 63 -10.85 -5.42 11.05
C LYS A 63 -11.03 -6.90 10.71
N ALA A 64 -11.49 -7.22 9.50
CA ALA A 64 -11.66 -8.61 9.06
C ALA A 64 -10.33 -9.40 9.15
N ILE A 65 -9.21 -8.78 8.76
CA ILE A 65 -7.87 -9.37 8.89
C ILE A 65 -7.51 -9.54 10.38
N ALA A 66 -7.71 -8.50 11.19
CA ALA A 66 -7.33 -8.52 12.60
C ALA A 66 -8.09 -9.57 13.41
N GLU A 67 -9.38 -9.72 13.15
CA GLU A 67 -10.24 -10.70 13.80
C GLU A 67 -10.11 -12.12 13.20
N GLY A 68 -9.41 -12.28 12.07
CA GLY A 68 -9.30 -13.56 11.38
C GLY A 68 -10.65 -14.01 10.82
N LYS A 69 -11.41 -13.07 10.20
CA LYS A 69 -12.74 -13.36 9.65
C LYS A 69 -12.70 -14.54 8.69
N VAL A 70 -13.57 -15.52 8.93
CA VAL A 70 -13.83 -16.64 8.02
C VAL A 70 -15.05 -16.29 7.17
N PHE A 71 -14.82 -16.07 5.88
CA PHE A 71 -15.88 -15.80 4.90
C PHE A 71 -16.69 -17.07 4.64
N LYS A 72 -18.02 -16.92 4.44
CA LYS A 72 -18.98 -17.98 4.27
C LYS A 72 -19.96 -17.62 3.15
N ASP A 73 -20.91 -18.51 2.83
CA ASP A 73 -21.93 -18.36 1.80
C ASP A 73 -22.65 -17.00 1.83
N LYS A 74 -22.96 -16.50 3.03
CA LYS A 74 -23.66 -15.22 3.24
C LYS A 74 -22.82 -13.97 2.90
N ASP A 75 -21.50 -14.11 2.79
CA ASP A 75 -20.57 -13.01 2.53
C ASP A 75 -20.32 -12.80 1.03
N VAL A 76 -20.82 -13.70 0.18
CA VAL A 76 -20.66 -13.66 -1.27
C VAL A 76 -21.99 -13.69 -1.99
N PHE A 77 -22.04 -13.13 -3.19
CA PHE A 77 -23.21 -13.11 -4.05
C PHE A 77 -22.83 -13.42 -5.49
N LYS A 78 -23.78 -13.98 -6.24
CA LYS A 78 -23.60 -14.25 -7.67
C LYS A 78 -24.06 -13.06 -8.49
N ASP A 79 -23.22 -12.61 -9.42
CA ASP A 79 -23.63 -11.68 -10.45
C ASP A 79 -24.32 -12.44 -11.60
N GLU A 80 -25.63 -12.35 -11.69
CA GLU A 80 -26.40 -12.97 -12.78
C GLU A 80 -26.56 -12.06 -14.00
N ARG A 81 -26.10 -10.80 -13.91
CA ARG A 81 -26.36 -9.77 -14.94
C ARG A 81 -25.18 -9.51 -15.87
N CYS A 82 -23.95 -9.47 -15.34
CA CYS A 82 -22.81 -8.98 -16.08
C CYS A 82 -21.81 -10.08 -16.45
N ASP A 83 -21.26 -10.80 -15.47
CA ASP A 83 -20.14 -11.71 -15.70
C ASP A 83 -20.37 -13.15 -15.20
N GLY A 84 -21.45 -13.38 -14.45
CA GLY A 84 -21.81 -14.69 -13.90
C GLY A 84 -20.89 -15.18 -12.78
N LEU A 85 -19.99 -14.30 -12.28
CA LEU A 85 -19.04 -14.62 -11.24
C LEU A 85 -19.67 -14.47 -9.84
N TRP A 86 -19.02 -15.09 -8.87
CA TRP A 86 -19.25 -14.85 -7.45
C TRP A 86 -18.34 -13.74 -6.94
N HIS A 87 -18.91 -12.81 -6.18
CA HIS A 87 -18.26 -11.60 -5.67
C HIS A 87 -18.46 -11.43 -4.16
N CYS A 88 -17.65 -10.56 -3.57
CA CYS A 88 -17.80 -10.10 -2.19
C CYS A 88 -17.77 -8.57 -2.16
N TRP A 89 -18.75 -7.93 -1.48
CA TRP A 89 -18.84 -6.46 -1.39
C TRP A 89 -17.62 -5.81 -0.72
N SER A 90 -16.93 -6.54 0.17
CA SER A 90 -15.76 -6.04 0.88
C SER A 90 -14.42 -6.27 0.17
N ALA A 91 -14.44 -6.86 -1.05
CA ALA A 91 -13.22 -7.20 -1.80
C ALA A 91 -13.28 -6.70 -3.25
N HIS A 92 -12.11 -6.56 -3.87
CA HIS A 92 -11.98 -6.22 -5.28
C HIS A 92 -12.30 -7.43 -6.18
N SER A 93 -12.66 -7.17 -7.43
CA SER A 93 -13.02 -8.22 -8.41
C SER A 93 -11.89 -9.21 -8.73
N SER A 94 -10.64 -8.92 -8.33
CA SER A 94 -9.54 -9.89 -8.45
C SER A 94 -9.74 -11.15 -7.60
N LEU A 95 -10.58 -11.08 -6.56
CA LEU A 95 -10.94 -12.23 -5.72
C LEU A 95 -12.25 -12.91 -6.16
N SER A 96 -12.88 -12.43 -7.21
CA SER A 96 -14.07 -13.07 -7.79
C SER A 96 -13.73 -14.41 -8.42
N ALA A 97 -14.72 -15.30 -8.52
CA ALA A 97 -14.52 -16.64 -9.06
C ALA A 97 -15.78 -17.19 -9.75
N HIS A 98 -15.61 -18.26 -10.52
CA HIS A 98 -16.70 -18.91 -11.22
C HIS A 98 -17.63 -19.72 -10.29
N THR A 99 -17.09 -20.21 -9.17
CA THR A 99 -17.87 -20.91 -8.16
C THR A 99 -17.88 -20.14 -6.85
N ARG A 100 -18.90 -20.38 -6.03
CA ARG A 100 -19.04 -19.80 -4.71
C ARG A 100 -17.90 -20.22 -3.80
N GLU A 101 -17.61 -21.52 -3.80
CA GLU A 101 -16.56 -22.14 -3.01
C GLU A 101 -15.20 -21.54 -3.32
N GLU A 102 -14.83 -21.41 -4.60
CA GLU A 102 -13.58 -20.80 -5.02
C GLU A 102 -13.46 -19.33 -4.59
N CYS A 103 -14.55 -18.56 -4.65
CA CYS A 103 -14.57 -17.17 -4.19
C CYS A 103 -14.32 -17.10 -2.67
N ILE A 104 -14.98 -17.94 -1.89
CA ILE A 104 -14.80 -18.04 -0.44
C ILE A 104 -13.38 -18.46 -0.10
N ASP A 105 -12.82 -19.45 -0.78
CA ASP A 105 -11.46 -19.93 -0.56
C ASP A 105 -10.43 -18.83 -0.84
N LYS A 106 -10.58 -18.06 -1.92
CA LYS A 106 -9.72 -16.90 -2.22
C LYS A 106 -9.78 -15.84 -1.12
N LEU A 107 -10.96 -15.53 -0.62
CA LEU A 107 -11.16 -14.55 0.45
C LEU A 107 -10.50 -15.02 1.76
N ASN A 108 -10.67 -16.28 2.12
CA ASN A 108 -10.10 -16.86 3.32
C ASN A 108 -8.55 -16.94 3.21
N ALA A 109 -8.03 -17.39 2.07
CA ALA A 109 -6.60 -17.42 1.81
C ALA A 109 -5.97 -16.01 1.89
N ALA A 110 -6.65 -14.99 1.33
CA ALA A 110 -6.21 -13.60 1.42
C ALA A 110 -6.19 -13.10 2.87
N THR A 111 -7.18 -13.49 3.69
CA THR A 111 -7.24 -13.16 5.12
C THR A 111 -6.07 -13.75 5.88
N GLU A 112 -5.80 -15.04 5.69
CA GLU A 112 -4.70 -15.76 6.36
C GLU A 112 -3.34 -15.18 5.97
N LEU A 113 -3.10 -14.98 4.66
CA LEU A 113 -1.86 -14.39 4.16
C LEU A 113 -1.63 -12.99 4.74
N ALA A 114 -2.66 -12.15 4.74
CA ALA A 114 -2.57 -10.79 5.27
C ALA A 114 -2.30 -10.80 6.77
N ARG A 115 -2.97 -11.67 7.53
CA ARG A 115 -2.80 -11.82 8.97
C ARG A 115 -1.38 -12.26 9.32
N ASP A 116 -0.89 -13.32 8.67
CA ASP A 116 0.47 -13.84 8.88
C ASP A 116 1.55 -12.80 8.55
N PHE A 117 1.32 -12.02 7.50
CA PHE A 117 2.25 -10.96 7.10
C PHE A 117 2.25 -9.81 8.10
N LEU A 118 1.05 -9.31 8.49
CA LEU A 118 0.90 -8.17 9.39
C LEU A 118 1.45 -8.45 10.79
N GLN A 119 1.32 -9.67 11.30
CA GLN A 119 1.90 -10.05 12.59
C GLN A 119 3.42 -9.85 12.65
N LYS A 120 4.08 -9.81 11.50
CA LYS A 120 5.54 -9.69 11.35
C LYS A 120 5.96 -8.46 10.54
N ALA A 121 5.02 -7.58 10.22
CA ALA A 121 5.30 -6.38 9.45
C ALA A 121 6.07 -5.36 10.30
N ASP A 122 7.12 -4.78 9.75
CA ASP A 122 7.86 -3.69 10.39
C ASP A 122 7.20 -2.35 10.10
N VAL A 123 6.69 -2.18 8.88
CA VAL A 123 6.03 -0.94 8.44
C VAL A 123 4.76 -1.25 7.66
N VAL A 124 3.69 -0.52 7.99
CA VAL A 124 2.40 -0.57 7.30
C VAL A 124 2.08 0.79 6.69
N PHE A 125 1.99 0.84 5.36
CA PHE A 125 1.59 2.02 4.61
C PHE A 125 0.08 1.96 4.35
N VAL A 126 -0.63 3.03 4.69
CA VAL A 126 -2.07 3.18 4.49
C VAL A 126 -2.33 4.40 3.60
N THR A 127 -2.76 4.14 2.37
CA THR A 127 -2.99 5.18 1.34
C THR A 127 -4.46 5.42 1.11
N LEU A 128 -4.96 6.58 1.50
CA LEU A 128 -6.36 6.97 1.35
C LEU A 128 -6.59 7.71 0.03
N GLY A 129 -7.54 7.23 -0.77
CA GLY A 129 -7.81 7.77 -2.12
C GLY A 129 -8.91 8.81 -2.15
N THR A 130 -10.04 8.54 -1.53
CA THR A 130 -11.25 9.38 -1.56
C THR A 130 -12.06 9.25 -0.28
N SER A 131 -12.80 10.29 0.07
CA SER A 131 -13.82 10.26 1.13
C SER A 131 -15.23 9.93 0.59
N PHE A 132 -15.37 9.65 -0.70
CA PHE A 132 -16.63 9.14 -1.25
C PHE A 132 -16.74 7.64 -1.00
N VAL A 133 -17.86 7.23 -0.41
CA VAL A 133 -18.15 5.84 -0.03
C VAL A 133 -19.46 5.40 -0.65
N TYR A 134 -19.50 4.19 -1.16
CA TYR A 134 -20.73 3.50 -1.54
C TYR A 134 -21.25 2.67 -0.38
N PHE A 135 -22.56 2.71 -0.16
CA PHE A 135 -23.27 1.94 0.85
C PHE A 135 -24.42 1.16 0.19
N LEU A 136 -24.60 -0.08 0.58
CA LEU A 136 -25.80 -0.86 0.19
C LEU A 136 -27.05 -0.24 0.78
N LYS A 137 -28.07 0.06 -0.04
CA LYS A 137 -29.34 0.63 0.46
C LYS A 137 -30.09 -0.32 1.38
N GLY A 138 -29.90 -1.63 1.20
CA GLY A 138 -30.66 -2.63 1.96
C GLY A 138 -30.29 -2.72 3.43
N ASN A 139 -28.99 -2.52 3.76
CA ASN A 139 -28.47 -2.70 5.13
C ASN A 139 -27.50 -1.58 5.58
N GLY A 140 -27.16 -0.63 4.69
CA GLY A 140 -26.24 0.45 5.00
C GLY A 140 -24.75 0.03 5.08
N GLU A 141 -24.41 -1.20 4.70
CA GLU A 141 -23.02 -1.66 4.72
C GLU A 141 -22.16 -0.97 3.67
N PRO A 142 -20.89 -0.61 4.02
CA PRO A 142 -19.98 -0.03 3.06
C PRO A 142 -19.54 -1.05 2.02
N VAL A 143 -19.32 -0.58 0.79
CA VAL A 143 -18.93 -1.39 -0.35
C VAL A 143 -17.53 -0.98 -0.82
N SER A 144 -16.62 -1.95 -0.85
CA SER A 144 -15.27 -1.74 -1.41
C SER A 144 -15.27 -1.73 -2.94
N ASN A 145 -16.14 -2.56 -3.56
CA ASN A 145 -16.29 -2.63 -5.00
C ASN A 145 -17.76 -2.92 -5.37
N CYS A 146 -18.33 -2.11 -6.27
CA CYS A 146 -19.70 -2.28 -6.72
C CYS A 146 -19.88 -3.42 -7.74
N HIS A 147 -18.81 -4.04 -8.24
CA HIS A 147 -18.82 -5.16 -9.20
C HIS A 147 -19.72 -4.92 -10.42
N ARG A 148 -19.81 -3.68 -10.91
CA ARG A 148 -20.68 -3.25 -12.02
C ARG A 148 -22.16 -3.55 -11.81
N GLN A 149 -22.58 -3.75 -10.56
CA GLN A 149 -23.98 -3.98 -10.22
C GLN A 149 -24.82 -2.72 -10.43
N ASP A 150 -26.15 -2.89 -10.42
CA ASP A 150 -27.12 -1.80 -10.61
C ASP A 150 -26.82 -0.63 -9.65
N PRO A 151 -26.55 0.59 -10.17
CA PRO A 151 -26.31 1.76 -9.31
C PRO A 151 -27.43 2.04 -8.30
N ASN A 152 -28.67 1.58 -8.60
CA ASN A 152 -29.81 1.72 -7.69
C ASN A 152 -29.68 0.92 -6.40
N LEU A 153 -28.77 -0.06 -6.32
CA LEU A 153 -28.48 -0.81 -5.10
C LEU A 153 -27.72 0.02 -4.07
N PHE A 154 -27.10 1.12 -4.49
CA PHE A 154 -26.16 1.88 -3.67
C PHE A 154 -26.65 3.28 -3.39
N THR A 155 -26.25 3.78 -2.21
CA THR A 155 -26.16 5.21 -1.92
C THR A 155 -24.68 5.59 -1.95
N ARG A 156 -24.33 6.69 -2.63
CA ARG A 156 -22.96 7.20 -2.67
C ARG A 156 -22.95 8.58 -2.06
N ARG A 157 -22.07 8.80 -1.09
CA ARG A 157 -21.88 10.11 -0.46
C ARG A 157 -20.43 10.35 -0.04
N MET A 158 -20.08 11.59 0.11
CA MET A 158 -18.88 11.99 0.83
C MET A 158 -19.13 11.83 2.33
N ILE A 159 -18.20 11.18 3.04
CA ILE A 159 -18.24 11.06 4.49
C ILE A 159 -17.70 12.31 5.16
N SER A 160 -18.09 12.56 6.41
CA SER A 160 -17.58 13.68 7.19
C SER A 160 -16.13 13.46 7.63
N VAL A 161 -15.48 14.51 8.14
CA VAL A 161 -14.15 14.43 8.75
C VAL A 161 -14.17 13.48 9.95
N GLU A 162 -15.23 13.51 10.76
CA GLU A 162 -15.39 12.64 11.93
C GLU A 162 -15.49 11.17 11.53
N GLU A 163 -16.38 10.83 10.56
CA GLU A 163 -16.50 9.48 10.05
C GLU A 163 -15.16 8.96 9.46
N ALA A 164 -14.42 9.82 8.75
CA ALA A 164 -13.11 9.47 8.23
C ALA A 164 -12.07 9.27 9.35
N THR A 165 -12.10 10.13 10.39
CA THR A 165 -11.23 10.01 11.58
C THR A 165 -11.49 8.71 12.32
N ASP A 166 -12.76 8.36 12.55
CA ASP A 166 -13.14 7.11 13.22
C ASP A 166 -12.69 5.88 12.41
N ALA A 167 -12.85 5.92 11.10
CA ALA A 167 -12.39 4.83 10.23
C ALA A 167 -10.86 4.67 10.28
N ILE A 168 -10.09 5.77 10.29
CA ILE A 168 -8.63 5.72 10.41
C ILE A 168 -8.22 5.17 11.78
N ARG A 169 -8.90 5.56 12.87
CA ARG A 169 -8.68 4.97 14.22
C ARG A 169 -8.91 3.45 14.20
N GLU A 170 -9.98 2.97 13.57
CA GLU A 170 -10.28 1.55 13.47
C GLU A 170 -9.19 0.81 12.67
N ILE A 171 -8.66 1.40 11.57
CA ILE A 171 -7.53 0.84 10.82
C ILE A 171 -6.31 0.70 11.73
N VAL A 172 -5.94 1.77 12.43
CA VAL A 172 -4.80 1.79 13.35
C VAL A 172 -4.99 0.76 14.47
N ALA A 173 -6.16 0.72 15.10
CA ALA A 173 -6.48 -0.23 16.16
C ALA A 173 -6.39 -1.69 15.67
N SER A 174 -6.90 -1.97 14.48
CA SER A 174 -6.84 -3.31 13.86
C SER A 174 -5.40 -3.75 13.59
N ILE A 175 -4.54 -2.86 13.07
CA ILE A 175 -3.11 -3.14 12.87
C ILE A 175 -2.43 -3.39 14.22
N ARG A 176 -2.69 -2.56 15.22
CA ARG A 176 -2.11 -2.69 16.56
C ARG A 176 -2.54 -3.94 17.29
N LEU A 177 -3.77 -4.42 17.07
CA LEU A 177 -4.26 -5.69 17.62
C LEU A 177 -3.42 -6.88 17.14
N LEU A 178 -2.97 -6.85 15.89
CA LEU A 178 -2.12 -7.91 15.31
C LEU A 178 -0.64 -7.70 15.63
N ASN A 179 -0.18 -6.48 15.56
CA ASN A 179 1.22 -6.13 15.72
C ASN A 179 1.38 -4.75 16.38
N PRO A 180 1.55 -4.71 17.69
CA PRO A 180 1.73 -3.46 18.42
C PRO A 180 3.04 -2.73 18.07
N ASN A 181 4.00 -3.40 17.44
CA ASN A 181 5.31 -2.85 17.15
C ASN A 181 5.46 -2.29 15.71
N ALA A 182 4.49 -2.52 14.82
CA ALA A 182 4.57 -2.02 13.46
C ALA A 182 4.54 -0.49 13.42
N SER A 183 5.43 0.15 12.66
CA SER A 183 5.30 1.56 12.31
C SER A 183 4.18 1.73 11.27
N ILE A 184 3.35 2.76 11.42
CA ILE A 184 2.23 3.02 10.51
C ILE A 184 2.47 4.34 9.80
N ILE A 185 2.44 4.34 8.47
CA ILE A 185 2.59 5.52 7.64
C ILE A 185 1.27 5.78 6.93
N LEU A 186 0.62 6.88 7.29
CA LEU A 186 -0.59 7.36 6.65
C LEU A 186 -0.23 8.30 5.51
N THR A 187 -0.94 8.22 4.40
CA THR A 187 -0.75 9.14 3.27
C THR A 187 -2.05 9.33 2.49
N VAL A 188 -2.17 10.48 1.83
CA VAL A 188 -3.26 10.74 0.89
C VAL A 188 -2.76 10.54 -0.53
N SER A 189 -3.45 9.68 -1.28
CA SER A 189 -3.16 9.46 -2.70
C SER A 189 -3.19 10.76 -3.50
N PRO A 190 -2.18 11.05 -4.30
CA PRO A 190 -2.17 12.22 -5.18
C PRO A 190 -3.11 12.10 -6.38
N LEU A 191 -3.54 10.87 -6.71
CA LEU A 191 -4.41 10.63 -7.85
C LEU A 191 -5.79 11.27 -7.66
N ARG A 192 -6.30 11.91 -8.71
CA ARG A 192 -7.58 12.60 -8.69
C ARG A 192 -8.72 11.73 -9.20
N HIS A 193 -9.82 11.68 -8.46
CA HIS A 193 -11.07 11.06 -8.92
C HIS A 193 -11.91 12.09 -9.70
N MET A 194 -11.57 12.30 -10.97
CA MET A 194 -12.18 13.35 -11.79
C MET A 194 -13.65 13.10 -12.11
N SER A 195 -14.14 11.87 -11.99
CA SER A 195 -15.58 11.56 -12.09
C SER A 195 -16.44 12.28 -11.06
N ASP A 196 -15.86 12.69 -9.93
CA ASP A 196 -16.54 13.46 -8.88
C ASP A 196 -16.56 14.97 -9.17
N GLY A 197 -15.83 15.40 -10.20
CA GLY A 197 -15.52 16.79 -10.49
C GLY A 197 -14.37 17.34 -9.64
N ALA A 198 -13.65 18.30 -10.18
CA ALA A 198 -12.43 18.85 -9.57
C ALA A 198 -12.64 19.40 -8.16
N HIS A 199 -13.74 20.13 -7.94
CA HIS A 199 -14.06 20.71 -6.63
C HIS A 199 -14.37 19.65 -5.58
N ASN A 200 -15.24 18.69 -5.89
CA ASN A 200 -15.59 17.61 -4.97
C ASN A 200 -14.38 16.72 -4.65
N ASN A 201 -13.51 16.47 -5.64
CA ASN A 201 -12.25 15.78 -5.38
C ASN A 201 -11.36 16.56 -4.40
N THR A 202 -11.28 17.89 -4.53
CA THR A 202 -10.53 18.73 -3.58
C THR A 202 -11.10 18.64 -2.17
N LEU A 203 -12.42 18.74 -2.02
CA LEU A 203 -13.10 18.58 -0.72
C LEU A 203 -12.86 17.18 -0.15
N SER A 204 -12.92 16.14 -0.97
CA SER A 204 -12.65 14.77 -0.59
C SER A 204 -11.22 14.60 -0.06
N LYS A 205 -10.22 15.15 -0.73
CA LYS A 205 -8.82 15.10 -0.26
C LYS A 205 -8.63 15.89 1.04
N ALA A 206 -9.24 17.07 1.15
CA ALA A 206 -9.19 17.88 2.37
C ALA A 206 -9.81 17.14 3.58
N THR A 207 -10.94 16.44 3.37
CA THR A 207 -11.56 15.59 4.41
C THR A 207 -10.57 14.52 4.92
N LEU A 208 -9.86 13.84 4.02
CA LEU A 208 -8.89 12.82 4.39
C LEU A 208 -7.68 13.40 5.12
N GLN A 209 -7.16 14.55 4.67
CA GLN A 209 -6.04 15.23 5.32
C GLN A 209 -6.40 15.68 6.73
N LEU A 210 -7.58 16.29 6.92
CA LEU A 210 -8.07 16.69 8.23
C LEU A 210 -8.26 15.49 9.15
N ALA A 211 -8.81 14.40 8.65
CA ALA A 211 -9.02 13.17 9.43
C ALA A 211 -7.69 12.54 9.88
N ILE A 212 -6.69 12.47 9.00
CA ILE A 212 -5.34 12.01 9.36
C ILE A 212 -4.74 12.92 10.44
N ASN A 213 -4.82 14.25 10.25
CA ASN A 213 -4.29 15.21 11.21
C ASN A 213 -4.93 15.04 12.59
N ASN A 214 -6.26 14.83 12.67
CA ASN A 214 -6.94 14.56 13.93
C ASN A 214 -6.37 13.33 14.66
N VAL A 215 -6.19 12.21 13.94
CA VAL A 215 -5.61 10.99 14.53
C VAL A 215 -4.19 11.23 15.03
N LEU A 216 -3.36 11.95 14.27
CA LEU A 216 -1.97 12.25 14.67
C LEU A 216 -1.92 13.16 15.91
N LEU A 217 -2.80 14.17 16.01
CA LEU A 217 -2.89 15.06 17.17
C LEU A 217 -3.33 14.31 18.44
N GLU A 218 -4.27 13.39 18.33
CA GLU A 218 -4.71 12.56 19.46
C GLU A 218 -3.57 11.70 20.00
N ILE A 219 -2.82 11.05 19.12
CA ILE A 219 -1.68 10.22 19.52
C ILE A 219 -0.61 11.07 20.18
N ALA A 220 -0.28 12.25 19.62
CA ALA A 220 0.67 13.18 20.22
C ALA A 220 0.22 13.65 21.61
N THR A 221 -1.08 13.91 21.79
CA THR A 221 -1.64 14.34 23.08
C THR A 221 -1.54 13.23 24.13
N VAL A 222 -1.86 11.99 23.77
CA VAL A 222 -1.72 10.83 24.68
C VAL A 222 -0.26 10.61 25.09
N ALA A 223 0.69 10.82 24.18
CA ALA A 223 2.13 10.69 24.46
C ALA A 223 2.67 11.76 25.41
N THR A 224 2.02 12.93 25.52
CA THR A 224 2.46 14.06 26.35
C THR A 224 1.79 14.13 27.72
N LEU A 225 0.74 13.33 28.00
CA LEU A 225 0.08 13.31 29.31
C LEU A 225 1.02 12.77 30.40
N PRO A 226 1.08 13.42 31.62
CA PRO A 226 1.82 12.87 32.73
C PRO A 226 1.23 11.52 33.12
N ARG A 227 2.02 10.47 33.00
CA ARG A 227 1.61 9.09 33.31
C ARG A 227 1.90 8.77 34.77
N ASN A 228 0.94 8.16 35.46
CA ASN A 228 1.18 7.48 36.70
C ASN A 228 2.19 6.35 36.50
N ASP A 229 3.20 6.23 37.34
CA ASP A 229 4.45 5.46 37.19
C ASP A 229 4.34 3.95 36.97
N ASN A 230 3.14 3.41 36.69
CA ASN A 230 2.90 1.98 36.49
C ASN A 230 2.40 1.57 35.09
N VAL A 231 2.40 2.48 34.12
CA VAL A 231 2.05 2.13 32.72
C VAL A 231 3.33 2.15 31.87
N SER A 232 3.61 1.02 31.28
CA SER A 232 4.76 0.74 30.42
C SER A 232 5.12 1.93 29.50
N ARG A 233 6.43 2.19 29.36
CA ARG A 233 6.97 3.17 28.41
C ARG A 233 6.27 3.01 27.06
N VAL A 234 6.01 4.15 26.37
CA VAL A 234 5.67 4.15 24.94
C VAL A 234 6.67 3.22 24.26
N SER A 235 6.18 2.07 23.83
CA SER A 235 7.04 1.08 23.17
C SER A 235 7.49 1.67 21.83
N ALA A 236 8.59 1.20 21.32
CA ALA A 236 9.12 1.60 20.02
C ALA A 236 8.10 1.46 18.84
N GLY A 237 6.94 0.85 19.09
CA GLY A 237 5.85 0.63 18.15
C GLY A 237 4.79 1.72 18.04
N ASP A 238 4.87 2.83 18.79
CA ASP A 238 3.84 3.90 18.73
C ASP A 238 4.07 4.92 17.60
N PHE A 239 4.86 4.55 16.59
CA PHE A 239 5.12 5.46 15.48
C PHE A 239 4.01 5.42 14.44
N ILE A 240 3.23 6.50 14.39
CA ILE A 240 2.29 6.79 13.31
C ILE A 240 2.67 8.14 12.73
N GLU A 241 2.97 8.16 11.43
CA GLU A 241 3.48 9.32 10.73
C GLU A 241 2.66 9.59 9.47
N TYR A 242 2.69 10.84 8.99
CA TYR A 242 2.16 11.22 7.70
C TYR A 242 3.28 11.37 6.67
N PHE A 243 3.16 10.67 5.55
CA PHE A 243 4.02 10.90 4.39
C PHE A 243 3.29 11.75 3.36
N PRO A 244 3.82 12.90 2.95
CA PRO A 244 3.11 13.90 2.15
C PRO A 244 3.13 13.58 0.65
N SER A 245 2.64 12.39 0.23
CA SER A 245 2.59 12.02 -1.20
C SER A 245 1.76 12.99 -2.02
N TYR A 246 0.63 13.46 -1.45
CA TYR A 246 -0.25 14.40 -2.13
C TYR A 246 0.47 15.72 -2.39
N GLU A 247 1.13 16.26 -1.38
CA GLU A 247 1.85 17.54 -1.45
C GLU A 247 3.05 17.45 -2.38
N ILE A 248 3.79 16.35 -2.36
CA ILE A 248 4.92 16.12 -3.29
C ILE A 248 4.44 16.26 -4.73
N VAL A 249 3.32 15.62 -5.10
CA VAL A 249 2.81 15.71 -6.48
C VAL A 249 2.26 17.10 -6.78
N MET A 250 1.52 17.71 -5.83
CA MET A 250 0.90 19.02 -6.06
C MET A 250 1.91 20.16 -6.07
N ASP A 251 3.02 20.06 -5.37
CA ASP A 251 3.99 21.15 -5.19
C ASP A 251 5.35 20.92 -5.87
N GLU A 252 5.89 19.70 -5.85
CA GLU A 252 7.16 19.38 -6.49
C GLU A 252 7.02 18.98 -7.96
N LEU A 253 5.92 18.26 -8.31
CA LEU A 253 5.72 17.68 -9.64
C LEU A 253 4.65 18.43 -10.46
N ARG A 254 4.74 19.76 -10.51
CA ARG A 254 3.78 20.65 -11.18
C ARG A 254 3.94 20.68 -12.71
N ASP A 255 4.00 19.52 -13.35
CA ASP A 255 4.16 19.44 -14.80
C ASP A 255 3.45 18.19 -15.34
N TYR A 256 2.78 18.29 -16.48
CA TYR A 256 2.06 17.18 -17.09
C TYR A 256 2.93 16.00 -17.52
N ARG A 257 4.25 16.17 -17.65
CA ARG A 257 5.19 15.06 -17.89
C ARG A 257 5.21 14.01 -16.78
N PHE A 258 4.71 14.35 -15.59
CA PHE A 258 4.62 13.46 -14.44
C PHE A 258 3.31 12.65 -14.42
N TYR A 259 2.47 12.79 -15.45
CA TYR A 259 1.22 12.06 -15.60
C TYR A 259 1.28 11.12 -16.80
N GLU A 260 0.49 10.05 -16.74
CA GLU A 260 0.22 9.18 -17.88
C GLU A 260 -0.64 9.90 -18.93
N SER A 261 -0.88 9.23 -20.08
CA SER A 261 -1.66 9.80 -21.18
C SER A 261 -3.09 10.20 -20.83
N ASP A 262 -3.65 9.67 -19.76
CA ASP A 262 -4.97 10.04 -19.24
C ASP A 262 -4.97 11.31 -18.37
N MET A 263 -3.81 11.88 -18.11
CA MET A 263 -3.60 13.12 -17.32
C MET A 263 -4.11 13.03 -15.87
N VAL A 264 -4.28 11.81 -15.35
CA VAL A 264 -4.78 11.51 -14.00
C VAL A 264 -3.84 10.58 -13.24
N HIS A 265 -3.44 9.46 -13.84
CA HIS A 265 -2.47 8.56 -13.25
C HIS A 265 -1.06 9.13 -13.36
N LEU A 266 -0.23 8.80 -12.39
CA LEU A 266 1.16 9.24 -12.39
C LEU A 266 1.98 8.44 -13.39
N SER A 267 2.90 9.11 -14.08
CA SER A 267 3.90 8.45 -14.89
C SER A 267 4.90 7.67 -14.02
N ARG A 268 5.55 6.67 -14.61
CA ARG A 268 6.61 5.94 -13.93
C ARG A 268 7.69 6.85 -13.34
N THR A 269 8.04 7.93 -14.03
CA THR A 269 9.02 8.93 -13.53
C THR A 269 8.55 9.60 -12.25
N ALA A 270 7.26 9.91 -12.13
CA ALA A 270 6.70 10.48 -10.90
C ALA A 270 6.69 9.47 -9.74
N GLU A 271 6.35 8.21 -10.03
CA GLU A 271 6.37 7.13 -9.04
C GLU A 271 7.80 6.85 -8.54
N GLU A 272 8.78 6.82 -9.43
CA GLU A 272 10.20 6.69 -9.09
C GLU A 272 10.67 7.86 -8.22
N TYR A 273 10.29 9.09 -8.54
CA TYR A 273 10.59 10.26 -7.72
C TYR A 273 10.01 10.16 -6.31
N ILE A 274 8.74 9.74 -6.19
CA ILE A 274 8.11 9.56 -4.88
C ILE A 274 8.80 8.44 -4.09
N PHE A 275 9.17 7.34 -4.77
CA PHE A 275 9.97 6.29 -4.15
C PHE A 275 11.31 6.82 -3.63
N GLU A 276 12.03 7.64 -4.40
CA GLU A 276 13.27 8.27 -3.97
C GLU A 276 13.05 9.13 -2.72
N ARG A 277 11.97 9.94 -2.69
CA ARG A 277 11.60 10.74 -1.51
C ARG A 277 11.29 9.86 -0.29
N MET A 278 10.62 8.71 -0.48
CA MET A 278 10.40 7.71 0.58
C MET A 278 11.72 7.08 1.03
N ALA A 279 12.59 6.70 0.11
CA ALA A 279 13.89 6.12 0.43
C ALA A 279 14.79 7.12 1.19
N ASP A 280 14.78 8.40 0.81
CA ASP A 280 15.49 9.46 1.52
C ASP A 280 14.99 9.64 2.96
N THR A 281 13.67 9.47 3.18
CA THR A 281 13.06 9.63 4.50
C THR A 281 13.26 8.39 5.37
N TYR A 282 12.94 7.21 4.83
CA TYR A 282 12.81 5.98 5.60
C TYR A 282 14.02 5.05 5.53
N CYS A 283 14.90 5.18 4.54
CA CYS A 283 16.10 4.35 4.45
C CYS A 283 17.33 5.07 4.99
N SER A 284 18.26 4.31 5.57
CA SER A 284 19.59 4.84 5.92
C SER A 284 20.42 5.09 4.66
N GLU A 285 21.49 5.83 4.78
CA GLU A 285 22.46 6.03 3.69
C GLU A 285 23.04 4.69 3.20
N ILE A 286 23.32 3.76 4.12
CA ILE A 286 23.75 2.40 3.80
C ILE A 286 22.70 1.68 2.96
N THR A 287 21.43 1.72 3.38
CA THR A 287 20.34 1.05 2.64
C THR A 287 20.15 1.68 1.25
N ARG A 288 20.26 3.00 1.11
CA ARG A 288 20.21 3.66 -0.21
C ARG A 288 21.36 3.23 -1.11
N GLY A 289 22.56 3.06 -0.55
CA GLY A 289 23.68 2.47 -1.26
C GLY A 289 23.42 1.03 -1.72
N HIS A 290 22.74 0.23 -0.89
CA HIS A 290 22.30 -1.12 -1.25
C HIS A 290 21.26 -1.09 -2.38
N ILE A 291 20.25 -0.20 -2.32
CA ILE A 291 19.26 -0.01 -3.39
C ILE A 291 19.97 0.23 -4.73
N ALA A 292 20.91 1.16 -4.78
CA ALA A 292 21.65 1.46 -6.01
C ALA A 292 22.43 0.24 -6.56
N LYS A 293 23.01 -0.59 -5.67
CA LYS A 293 23.70 -1.83 -6.07
C LYS A 293 22.72 -2.85 -6.64
N VAL A 294 21.56 -3.04 -5.99
CA VAL A 294 20.52 -3.96 -6.44
C VAL A 294 19.93 -3.51 -7.78
N GLU A 295 19.61 -2.23 -7.96
CA GLU A 295 19.13 -1.69 -9.23
C GLU A 295 20.12 -1.90 -10.38
N LYS A 296 21.41 -1.66 -10.12
CA LYS A 296 22.47 -1.90 -11.10
C LYS A 296 22.56 -3.38 -11.48
N PHE A 297 22.46 -4.27 -10.50
CA PHE A 297 22.44 -5.73 -10.74
C PHE A 297 21.21 -6.13 -11.56
N LEU A 298 20.01 -5.71 -11.16
CA LEU A 298 18.76 -6.05 -11.84
C LEU A 298 18.74 -5.58 -13.29
N LYS A 299 19.26 -4.37 -13.57
CA LYS A 299 19.43 -3.86 -14.93
C LYS A 299 20.30 -4.79 -15.78
N GLY A 300 21.36 -5.34 -15.21
CA GLY A 300 22.24 -6.32 -15.88
C GLY A 300 21.55 -7.68 -16.05
N ALA A 301 20.93 -8.22 -14.98
CA ALA A 301 20.30 -9.54 -14.98
C ALA A 301 19.11 -9.66 -15.95
N ARG A 302 18.37 -8.56 -16.15
CA ARG A 302 17.23 -8.48 -17.08
C ARG A 302 17.63 -8.33 -18.55
N HIS A 303 18.94 -8.31 -18.87
CA HIS A 303 19.40 -8.25 -20.25
C HIS A 303 18.92 -9.46 -21.03
N ARG A 304 18.31 -9.23 -22.21
CA ARG A 304 17.79 -10.29 -23.06
C ARG A 304 18.94 -11.03 -23.73
N ILE A 305 19.03 -12.33 -23.48
CA ILE A 305 19.97 -13.24 -24.15
C ILE A 305 19.26 -13.85 -25.33
N GLN A 306 19.85 -13.75 -26.52
CA GLN A 306 19.26 -14.30 -27.77
C GLN A 306 19.45 -15.81 -27.87
N ASP A 307 20.61 -16.32 -27.46
CA ASP A 307 20.93 -17.75 -27.45
C ASP A 307 21.56 -18.10 -26.10
N GLU A 308 20.77 -18.70 -25.23
CA GLU A 308 21.21 -19.13 -23.89
C GLU A 308 22.19 -20.32 -23.95
N SER A 309 22.28 -21.06 -25.08
CA SER A 309 23.17 -22.20 -25.22
C SER A 309 24.61 -21.80 -25.58
N SER A 310 24.83 -20.58 -26.02
CA SER A 310 26.17 -20.11 -26.45
C SER A 310 27.13 -20.05 -25.25
N PRO A 311 28.42 -20.35 -25.44
CA PRO A 311 29.43 -20.26 -24.37
C PRO A 311 29.48 -18.89 -23.71
N ALA A 312 29.33 -17.81 -24.50
CA ALA A 312 29.31 -16.44 -23.98
C ALA A 312 28.10 -16.16 -23.06
N ALA A 313 26.93 -16.70 -23.43
CA ALA A 313 25.72 -16.61 -22.61
C ALA A 313 25.87 -17.40 -21.32
N GLN A 314 26.43 -18.60 -21.37
CA GLN A 314 26.67 -19.41 -20.17
C GLN A 314 27.67 -18.74 -19.21
N ASP A 315 28.74 -18.12 -19.70
CA ASP A 315 29.67 -17.35 -18.88
C ASP A 315 29.02 -16.10 -18.29
N PHE A 316 28.14 -15.43 -19.05
CA PHE A 316 27.36 -14.30 -18.55
C PHE A 316 26.43 -14.74 -17.40
N LEU A 317 25.69 -15.85 -17.58
CA LEU A 317 24.78 -16.38 -16.53
C LEU A 317 25.54 -16.79 -15.27
N LYS A 318 26.72 -17.42 -15.40
CA LYS A 318 27.59 -17.69 -14.25
C LYS A 318 27.98 -16.43 -13.49
N LYS A 319 28.34 -15.34 -14.21
CA LYS A 319 28.67 -14.05 -13.60
C LYS A 319 27.46 -13.43 -12.88
N ILE A 320 26.27 -13.45 -13.50
CA ILE A 320 25.03 -12.93 -12.86
C ILE A 320 24.72 -13.72 -11.60
N ASN A 321 24.77 -15.06 -11.63
CA ASN A 321 24.53 -15.90 -10.45
C ASN A 321 25.55 -15.66 -9.33
N ALA A 322 26.81 -15.46 -9.67
CA ALA A 322 27.86 -15.13 -8.71
C ALA A 322 27.64 -13.74 -8.08
N GLN A 323 27.27 -12.74 -8.88
CA GLN A 323 26.94 -11.39 -8.39
C GLN A 323 25.70 -11.41 -7.47
N ALA A 324 24.67 -12.19 -7.83
CA ALA A 324 23.50 -12.35 -6.98
C ALA A 324 23.89 -12.93 -5.60
N ALA A 325 24.67 -14.01 -5.58
CA ALA A 325 25.12 -14.62 -4.34
C ALA A 325 26.00 -13.67 -3.49
N GLN A 326 26.86 -12.88 -4.14
CA GLN A 326 27.67 -11.87 -3.45
C GLN A 326 26.78 -10.79 -2.81
N LEU A 327 25.78 -10.27 -3.54
CA LEU A 327 24.85 -9.25 -3.02
C LEU A 327 23.99 -9.80 -1.87
N GLU A 328 23.51 -11.04 -1.95
CA GLU A 328 22.77 -11.69 -0.85
C GLU A 328 23.64 -11.90 0.40
N THR A 329 24.94 -12.09 0.23
CA THR A 329 25.89 -12.16 1.36
C THR A 329 26.16 -10.79 1.98
N GLU A 330 26.27 -9.77 1.14
CA GLU A 330 26.55 -8.38 1.56
C GLU A 330 25.35 -7.70 2.20
N ILE A 331 24.12 -7.98 1.72
CA ILE A 331 22.91 -7.28 2.09
C ILE A 331 21.98 -8.21 2.86
N PRO A 332 21.95 -8.13 4.20
CA PRO A 332 21.06 -8.97 5.01
C PRO A 332 19.60 -8.81 4.62
N GLY A 333 18.91 -9.92 4.39
CA GLY A 333 17.49 -9.95 4.06
C GLY A 333 17.17 -9.83 2.56
N LEU A 334 18.14 -9.51 1.71
CA LEU A 334 17.98 -9.52 0.26
C LEU A 334 17.80 -10.95 -0.25
N ASN A 335 16.86 -11.15 -1.18
CA ASN A 335 16.63 -12.40 -1.90
C ASN A 335 16.60 -12.14 -3.40
N LEU A 336 17.51 -12.75 -4.13
CA LEU A 336 17.64 -12.68 -5.59
C LEU A 336 17.45 -14.04 -6.26
N SER A 337 16.82 -15.01 -5.58
CA SER A 337 16.61 -16.37 -6.11
C SER A 337 15.90 -16.37 -7.47
N ASP A 338 14.91 -15.46 -7.66
CA ASP A 338 14.14 -15.34 -8.90
C ASP A 338 14.95 -14.77 -10.07
N GLU A 339 16.09 -14.13 -9.80
CA GLU A 339 16.97 -13.56 -10.80
C GLU A 339 18.10 -14.54 -11.24
N LYS A 340 18.26 -15.62 -10.47
CA LYS A 340 19.24 -16.67 -10.81
C LYS A 340 18.69 -17.57 -11.91
N ARG A 341 19.48 -17.79 -12.93
CA ARG A 341 19.11 -18.62 -14.07
C ARG A 341 19.93 -19.91 -14.10
N PRO A 342 19.34 -21.05 -14.53
CA PRO A 342 20.10 -22.29 -14.66
C PRO A 342 21.26 -22.13 -15.65
N VAL A 343 22.43 -22.62 -15.25
CA VAL A 343 23.63 -22.70 -16.10
C VAL A 343 23.70 -24.13 -16.61
N LYS A 344 23.82 -24.32 -17.92
CA LYS A 344 23.95 -25.67 -18.55
C LYS A 344 25.37 -26.14 -18.56
#